data_0439404de191812b8919decd3214adae
#
_entry.id   0439404de191812b8919decd3214adae
#
_cell.length_a   1.000
_cell.length_b   1.000
_cell.length_c   1.000
_cell.angle_alpha   90.00
_cell.angle_beta   90.00
_cell.angle_gamma   90.00
#
_symmetry.space_group_name_H-M   'P 1'
#
loop_
_entity.id
_entity.type
_entity.pdbx_description
1 polymer ?
#
loop_
_entity_poly.entity_id
_entity_poly.type
_entity_poly.pdbx_seq_one_letter_code
_entity_poly.pdbx_strand_id
1 'polypeptide(L)'
;MKKPETRARKRMKGGLAPWQIRKVTAHIESNLDRSIKSGDLAALLDLTPCHFSRAFRNSFGDAPLEYVIRRRMEHAQGLMLSTDAPLSQIALECGLADQAHFSRLFHRVVGESPRAWRRARVSPCTDNLLADVSTTCMQARWQERARAPIRVYGSRR
;
A
#
# COMPACT_ATOMS: atom_id res chain seq x y z
N MET A 1 -37.08 24.14 -9.54
CA MET A 1 -35.74 23.57 -9.81
C MET A 1 -35.07 23.29 -8.47
N LYS A 2 -35.07 22.05 -8.00
CA LYS A 2 -34.41 21.62 -6.74
C LYS A 2 -32.95 21.32 -7.04
N LYS A 3 -32.01 22.02 -6.35
CA LYS A 3 -30.58 21.70 -6.36
C LYS A 3 -30.36 20.31 -5.79
N PRO A 4 -29.46 19.47 -6.39
CA PRO A 4 -29.11 18.19 -5.79
C PRO A 4 -28.28 18.44 -4.51
N GLU A 5 -28.80 17.95 -3.40
CA GLU A 5 -28.11 17.94 -2.11
C GLU A 5 -26.85 17.05 -2.26
N THR A 6 -25.71 17.71 -2.22
CA THR A 6 -24.40 17.06 -2.10
C THR A 6 -24.38 16.31 -0.76
N ARG A 7 -24.49 14.99 -0.83
CA ARG A 7 -24.38 14.08 0.32
C ARG A 7 -23.07 14.38 1.05
N ALA A 8 -23.14 15.20 2.08
CA ALA A 8 -22.01 15.55 2.95
C ALA A 8 -21.46 14.25 3.54
N ARG A 9 -20.33 13.79 3.04
CA ARG A 9 -19.57 12.70 3.65
C ARG A 9 -19.33 13.08 5.10
N LYS A 10 -19.89 12.29 6.01
CA LYS A 10 -19.79 12.42 7.46
C LYS A 10 -18.31 12.64 7.82
N ARG A 11 -17.95 13.87 8.19
CA ARG A 11 -16.60 14.22 8.63
C ARG A 11 -16.28 13.34 9.83
N MET A 12 -15.36 12.41 9.69
CA MET A 12 -14.82 11.66 10.81
C MET A 12 -14.16 12.68 11.74
N LYS A 13 -14.73 12.88 12.94
CA LYS A 13 -14.17 13.80 13.94
C LYS A 13 -12.73 13.37 14.22
N GLY A 14 -11.75 14.23 13.92
CA GLY A 14 -10.32 13.99 14.20
C GLY A 14 -9.53 13.31 13.08
N GLY A 15 -10.08 13.09 11.88
CA GLY A 15 -9.37 12.58 10.71
C GLY A 15 -8.81 13.69 9.79
N LEU A 16 -8.04 13.29 8.78
CA LEU A 16 -7.52 14.18 7.74
C LEU A 16 -8.66 14.65 6.82
N ALA A 17 -8.57 15.88 6.34
CA ALA A 17 -9.49 16.40 5.34
C ALA A 17 -9.29 15.70 3.98
N PRO A 18 -10.30 15.64 3.09
CA PRO A 18 -10.19 14.95 1.79
C PRO A 18 -9.03 15.42 0.91
N TRP A 19 -8.69 16.70 0.95
CA TRP A 19 -7.56 17.25 0.21
C TRP A 19 -6.21 16.83 0.83
N GLN A 20 -6.15 16.72 2.19
CA GLN A 20 -4.97 16.23 2.91
C GLN A 20 -4.72 14.75 2.59
N ILE A 21 -5.78 13.95 2.57
CA ILE A 21 -5.72 12.54 2.17
C ILE A 21 -5.13 12.42 0.77
N ARG A 22 -5.67 13.17 -0.22
CA ARG A 22 -5.14 13.14 -1.59
C ARG A 22 -3.69 13.56 -1.67
N LYS A 23 -3.32 14.64 -0.97
CA LYS A 23 -1.96 15.18 -0.98
C LYS A 23 -0.94 14.20 -0.39
N VAL A 24 -1.25 13.61 0.76
CA VAL A 24 -0.33 12.67 1.43
C VAL A 24 -0.24 11.34 0.70
N THR A 25 -1.34 10.80 0.17
CA THR A 25 -1.29 9.55 -0.60
C THR A 25 -0.53 9.73 -1.91
N ALA A 26 -0.77 10.80 -2.65
CA ALA A 26 0.00 11.09 -3.87
C ALA A 26 1.50 11.23 -3.59
N HIS A 27 1.87 11.90 -2.50
CA HIS A 27 3.27 12.02 -2.10
C HIS A 27 3.89 10.66 -1.74
N ILE A 28 3.18 9.81 -1.00
CA ILE A 28 3.65 8.45 -0.66
C ILE A 28 3.84 7.62 -1.93
N GLU A 29 2.85 7.59 -2.83
CA GLU A 29 2.92 6.82 -4.08
C GLU A 29 4.10 7.23 -4.97
N SER A 30 4.39 8.54 -5.05
CA SER A 30 5.49 9.07 -5.86
C SER A 30 6.87 8.89 -5.24
N ASN A 31 6.98 8.41 -4.00
CA ASN A 31 8.24 8.32 -3.27
C ASN A 31 8.44 6.97 -2.57
N LEU A 32 7.78 5.91 -3.04
CA LEU A 32 7.90 4.56 -2.43
C LEU A 32 9.34 4.02 -2.49
N ASP A 33 10.11 4.44 -3.49
CA ASP A 33 11.52 4.10 -3.70
C ASP A 33 12.48 4.78 -2.70
N ARG A 34 12.01 5.81 -1.99
CA ARG A 34 12.84 6.68 -1.14
C ARG A 34 12.48 6.56 0.34
N SER A 35 13.37 7.09 1.20
CA SER A 35 13.07 7.17 2.63
C SER A 35 11.92 8.15 2.89
N ILE A 36 10.83 7.65 3.46
CA ILE A 36 9.68 8.45 3.88
C ILE A 36 9.65 8.49 5.40
N LYS A 37 9.74 9.70 5.98
CA LYS A 37 9.64 9.90 7.42
C LYS A 37 8.27 10.48 7.78
N SER A 38 7.73 10.05 8.90
CA SER A 38 6.44 10.57 9.40
C SER A 38 6.44 12.09 9.62
N GLY A 39 7.58 12.65 10.00
CA GLY A 39 7.76 14.10 10.13
C GLY A 39 7.61 14.85 8.82
N ASP A 40 8.15 14.31 7.72
CA ASP A 40 8.08 14.92 6.39
C ASP A 40 6.63 14.93 5.88
N LEU A 41 5.89 13.85 6.12
CA LEU A 41 4.46 13.76 5.79
C LEU A 41 3.62 14.74 6.63
N ALA A 42 3.98 14.96 7.89
CA ALA A 42 3.31 15.93 8.75
C ALA A 42 3.57 17.36 8.27
N ALA A 43 4.82 17.69 7.95
CA ALA A 43 5.23 18.99 7.41
C ALA A 43 4.53 19.31 6.08
N LEU A 44 4.35 18.29 5.21
CA LEU A 44 3.62 18.44 3.94
C LEU A 44 2.18 18.97 4.12
N LEU A 45 1.59 18.71 5.29
CA LEU A 45 0.21 19.09 5.61
C LEU A 45 0.12 20.23 6.65
N ASP A 46 1.24 20.84 7.00
CA ASP A 46 1.36 21.86 8.05
C ASP A 46 0.81 21.40 9.40
N LEU A 47 1.06 20.12 9.74
CA LEU A 47 0.64 19.50 10.98
C LEU A 47 1.86 19.13 11.85
N THR A 48 1.66 19.13 13.16
CA THR A 48 2.66 18.53 14.06
C THR A 48 2.68 17.00 13.87
N PRO A 49 3.84 16.32 14.05
CA PRO A 49 3.94 14.87 13.87
C PRO A 49 2.94 14.07 14.71
N CYS A 50 2.66 14.52 15.93
CA CYS A 50 1.71 13.88 16.84
C CYS A 50 0.25 14.02 16.31
N HIS A 51 -0.13 15.23 15.89
CA HIS A 51 -1.45 15.48 15.32
C HIS A 51 -1.64 14.73 14.01
N PHE A 52 -0.63 14.77 13.11
CA PHE A 52 -0.65 14.02 11.86
C PHE A 52 -0.83 12.52 12.09
N SER A 53 -0.04 11.90 12.95
CA SER A 53 -0.11 10.46 13.21
C SER A 53 -1.48 10.02 13.73
N ARG A 54 -2.10 10.83 14.61
CA ARG A 54 -3.44 10.58 15.14
C ARG A 54 -4.50 10.73 14.06
N ALA A 55 -4.47 11.84 13.32
CA ALA A 55 -5.42 12.12 12.24
C ALA A 55 -5.31 11.11 11.10
N PHE A 56 -4.08 10.69 10.76
CA PHE A 56 -3.80 9.67 9.75
C PHE A 56 -4.41 8.32 10.17
N ARG A 57 -4.15 7.87 11.41
CA ARG A 57 -4.73 6.63 11.94
C ARG A 57 -6.25 6.66 11.95
N ASN A 58 -6.86 7.79 12.29
CA ASN A 58 -8.32 7.95 12.25
C ASN A 58 -8.88 7.88 10.82
N SER A 59 -8.09 8.24 9.80
CA SER A 59 -8.53 8.24 8.40
C SER A 59 -8.27 6.93 7.68
N PHE A 60 -7.16 6.25 7.97
CA PHE A 60 -6.68 5.06 7.26
C PHE A 60 -6.74 3.77 8.09
N GLY A 61 -6.91 3.87 9.41
CA GLY A 61 -6.85 2.73 10.33
C GLY A 61 -5.44 2.35 10.78
N ASP A 62 -4.42 2.74 10.04
CA ASP A 62 -3.01 2.38 10.25
C ASP A 62 -2.15 3.58 10.65
N ALA A 63 -1.02 3.32 11.30
CA ALA A 63 0.00 4.34 11.48
C ALA A 63 0.65 4.71 10.13
N PRO A 64 1.13 5.96 9.95
CA PRO A 64 1.68 6.41 8.66
C PRO A 64 2.77 5.50 8.07
N LEU A 65 3.73 5.06 8.88
CA LEU A 65 4.81 4.19 8.41
C LEU A 65 4.34 2.76 8.10
N GLU A 66 3.36 2.22 8.82
CA GLU A 66 2.75 0.93 8.51
C GLU A 66 2.01 0.98 7.16
N TYR A 67 1.32 2.09 6.90
CA TYR A 67 0.70 2.33 5.60
C TYR A 67 1.74 2.35 4.48
N VAL A 68 2.86 3.08 4.66
CA VAL A 68 3.97 3.10 3.67
C VAL A 68 4.54 1.71 3.43
N ILE A 69 4.80 0.93 4.49
CA ILE A 69 5.30 -0.45 4.36
C ILE A 69 4.31 -1.30 3.55
N ARG A 70 3.04 -1.21 3.82
CA ARG A 70 2.01 -1.93 3.07
C ARG A 70 2.03 -1.56 1.59
N ARG A 71 2.06 -0.26 1.25
CA ARG A 71 2.13 0.22 -0.13
C ARG A 71 3.38 -0.27 -0.85
N ARG A 72 4.52 -0.32 -0.16
CA ARG A 72 5.77 -0.92 -0.69
C ARG A 72 5.62 -2.40 -0.99
N MET A 73 4.98 -3.16 -0.13
CA MET A 73 4.73 -4.59 -0.37
C MET A 73 3.78 -4.81 -1.53
N GLU A 74 2.75 -3.99 -1.67
CA GLU A 74 1.84 -4.01 -2.82
C GLU A 74 2.59 -3.68 -4.12
N HIS A 75 3.44 -2.67 -4.11
CA HIS A 75 4.30 -2.32 -5.26
C HIS A 75 5.25 -3.46 -5.62
N ALA A 76 5.90 -4.08 -4.63
CA ALA A 76 6.76 -5.25 -4.83
C ALA A 76 6.01 -6.43 -5.45
N GLN A 77 4.79 -6.69 -5.04
CA GLN A 77 3.95 -7.73 -5.64
C GLN A 77 3.69 -7.45 -7.12
N GLY A 78 3.39 -6.19 -7.47
CA GLY A 78 3.24 -5.76 -8.87
C GLY A 78 4.51 -6.03 -9.68
N LEU A 79 5.68 -5.62 -9.19
CA LEU A 79 6.97 -5.84 -9.84
C LEU A 79 7.27 -7.35 -10.01
N MET A 80 6.99 -8.16 -8.99
CA MET A 80 7.18 -9.61 -9.06
C MET A 80 6.32 -10.30 -10.09
N LEU A 81 5.15 -9.75 -10.43
CA LEU A 81 4.25 -10.29 -11.45
C LEU A 81 4.57 -9.80 -12.86
N SER A 82 5.07 -8.59 -12.98
CA SER A 82 5.32 -7.93 -14.26
C SER A 82 6.76 -8.06 -14.77
N THR A 83 7.69 -8.49 -13.90
CA THR A 83 9.13 -8.58 -14.25
C THR A 83 9.77 -9.85 -13.67
N ASP A 84 10.86 -10.29 -14.31
CA ASP A 84 11.74 -11.35 -13.81
C ASP A 84 12.87 -10.80 -12.93
N ALA A 85 12.79 -9.54 -12.51
CA ALA A 85 13.83 -8.90 -11.71
C ALA A 85 14.13 -9.70 -10.43
N PRO A 86 15.41 -9.77 -10.02
CA PRO A 86 15.79 -10.45 -8.78
C PRO A 86 15.19 -9.73 -7.57
N LEU A 87 14.89 -10.48 -6.50
CA LEU A 87 14.27 -9.92 -5.29
C LEU A 87 15.12 -8.83 -4.62
N SER A 88 16.44 -8.86 -4.81
CA SER A 88 17.35 -7.80 -4.36
C SER A 88 17.08 -6.47 -5.06
N GLN A 89 16.87 -6.51 -6.37
CA GLN A 89 16.53 -5.30 -7.14
C GLN A 89 15.14 -4.79 -6.77
N ILE A 90 14.15 -5.66 -6.67
CA ILE A 90 12.79 -5.29 -6.22
C ILE A 90 12.81 -4.65 -4.84
N ALA A 91 13.65 -5.15 -3.92
CA ALA A 91 13.82 -4.55 -2.61
C ALA A 91 14.28 -3.08 -2.70
N LEU A 92 15.29 -2.81 -3.55
CA LEU A 92 15.80 -1.45 -3.76
C LEU A 92 14.75 -0.54 -4.41
N GLU A 93 14.04 -1.02 -5.42
CA GLU A 93 12.96 -0.27 -6.10
C GLU A 93 11.79 0.06 -5.15
N CYS A 94 11.60 -0.76 -4.11
CA CYS A 94 10.64 -0.49 -3.05
C CYS A 94 11.22 0.34 -1.88
N GLY A 95 12.39 0.94 -2.03
CA GLY A 95 13.02 1.79 -1.02
C GLY A 95 13.47 1.05 0.24
N LEU A 96 13.86 -0.22 0.10
CA LEU A 96 14.40 -1.04 1.18
C LEU A 96 15.90 -1.26 0.98
N ALA A 97 16.67 -1.21 2.07
CA ALA A 97 18.12 -1.23 2.01
C ALA A 97 18.69 -2.58 1.53
N ASP A 98 18.00 -3.67 1.84
CA ASP A 98 18.47 -5.02 1.51
C ASP A 98 17.33 -6.04 1.34
N GLN A 99 17.62 -7.15 0.66
CA GLN A 99 16.69 -8.23 0.40
C GLN A 99 16.25 -8.96 1.68
N ALA A 100 17.09 -9.05 2.71
CA ALA A 100 16.74 -9.75 3.94
C ALA A 100 15.69 -8.96 4.72
N HIS A 101 15.83 -7.63 4.79
CA HIS A 101 14.83 -6.73 5.35
C HIS A 101 13.52 -6.79 4.57
N PHE A 102 13.60 -6.73 3.23
CA PHE A 102 12.43 -6.91 2.36
C PHE A 102 11.69 -8.23 2.65
N SER A 103 12.42 -9.35 2.70
CA SER A 103 11.83 -10.67 2.91
C SER A 103 11.11 -10.77 4.27
N ARG A 104 11.69 -10.19 5.33
CA ARG A 104 11.06 -10.14 6.66
C ARG A 104 9.77 -9.30 6.67
N LEU A 105 9.81 -8.11 6.04
CA LEU A 105 8.64 -7.23 5.94
C LEU A 105 7.55 -7.87 5.08
N PHE A 106 7.92 -8.46 3.94
CA PHE A 106 6.99 -9.12 3.05
C PHE A 106 6.28 -10.29 3.75
N HIS A 107 7.05 -11.14 4.43
CA HIS A 107 6.47 -12.24 5.21
C HIS A 107 5.54 -11.74 6.32
N ARG A 108 5.90 -10.65 7.01
CA ARG A 108 5.05 -10.03 8.06
C ARG A 108 3.73 -9.50 7.51
N VAL A 109 3.74 -8.89 6.33
CA VAL A 109 2.56 -8.23 5.74
C VAL A 109 1.71 -9.20 4.92
N VAL A 110 2.35 -10.09 4.15
CA VAL A 110 1.68 -10.97 3.17
C VAL A 110 1.42 -12.37 3.74
N GLY A 111 2.21 -12.79 4.74
CA GLY A 111 2.09 -14.09 5.41
C GLY A 111 2.94 -15.21 4.80
N GLU A 112 3.61 -14.96 3.68
CA GLU A 112 4.49 -15.92 2.99
C GLU A 112 5.77 -15.25 2.49
N SER A 113 6.81 -16.05 2.18
CA SER A 113 8.06 -15.48 1.68
C SER A 113 7.89 -14.96 0.25
N PRO A 114 8.64 -13.90 -0.16
CA PRO A 114 8.55 -13.35 -1.52
C PRO A 114 8.79 -14.39 -2.61
N ARG A 115 9.74 -15.30 -2.38
CA ARG A 115 10.07 -16.38 -3.32
C ARG A 115 8.94 -17.39 -3.47
N ALA A 116 8.32 -17.81 -2.36
CA ALA A 116 7.17 -18.72 -2.38
C ALA A 116 5.99 -18.05 -3.06
N TRP A 117 5.72 -16.80 -2.72
CA TRP A 117 4.65 -15.99 -3.28
C TRP A 117 4.77 -15.84 -4.81
N ARG A 118 5.99 -15.48 -5.30
CA ARG A 118 6.27 -15.37 -6.75
C ARG A 118 6.07 -16.71 -7.44
N ARG A 119 6.67 -17.80 -6.93
CA ARG A 119 6.56 -19.13 -7.52
C ARG A 119 5.13 -19.62 -7.66
N ALA A 120 4.30 -19.38 -6.65
CA ALA A 120 2.89 -19.79 -6.67
C ALA A 120 2.04 -19.04 -7.70
N ARG A 121 2.49 -17.84 -8.15
CA ARG A 121 1.70 -16.95 -9.03
C ARG A 121 2.29 -16.72 -10.41
N VAL A 122 3.57 -17.01 -10.58
CA VAL A 122 4.34 -16.88 -11.83
C VAL A 122 4.71 -18.24 -12.40
N SER A 123 4.31 -19.37 -11.77
CA SER A 123 4.45 -20.69 -12.39
C SER A 123 3.78 -20.68 -13.76
N PRO A 124 4.49 -21.02 -14.85
CA PRO A 124 3.88 -21.14 -16.15
C PRO A 124 2.81 -22.24 -16.08
N CYS A 125 1.56 -21.88 -16.29
CA CYS A 125 0.59 -22.85 -16.79
C CYS A 125 1.05 -23.26 -18.18
N THR A 126 1.88 -24.30 -18.27
CA THR A 126 1.94 -25.13 -19.47
C THR A 126 0.61 -25.88 -19.50
N ASP A 127 -0.24 -25.38 -20.31
CA ASP A 127 -1.47 -25.87 -20.94
C ASP A 127 -2.68 -24.97 -20.67
N ASN A 128 -2.99 -24.09 -21.53
CA ASN A 128 -4.10 -24.14 -22.44
C ASN A 128 -4.31 -22.80 -23.15
N LEU A 129 -4.48 -22.90 -24.44
CA LEU A 129 -4.88 -21.87 -25.39
C LEU A 129 -6.10 -21.06 -24.87
N LEU A 130 -6.13 -19.77 -25.24
CA LEU A 130 -7.28 -18.88 -25.21
C LEU A 130 -7.66 -18.32 -23.82
N ALA A 131 -7.08 -17.15 -23.54
CA ALA A 131 -7.90 -16.09 -22.95
C ALA A 131 -7.15 -14.75 -22.94
N ASP A 132 -7.29 -14.02 -23.99
CA ASP A 132 -7.49 -12.59 -23.96
C ASP A 132 -8.60 -12.29 -22.96
N VAL A 133 -8.28 -11.87 -21.75
CA VAL A 133 -9.15 -11.03 -20.88
C VAL A 133 -8.35 -10.50 -19.69
N SER A 134 -8.01 -9.23 -19.80
CA SER A 134 -8.23 -8.36 -18.66
C SER A 134 -7.09 -8.09 -17.68
N THR A 135 -6.13 -7.32 -18.12
CA THR A 135 -5.40 -6.36 -17.28
C THR A 135 -6.37 -5.46 -16.47
N THR A 136 -7.58 -5.25 -16.99
CA THR A 136 -8.64 -4.42 -16.36
C THR A 136 -9.29 -5.09 -15.14
N CYS A 137 -9.45 -6.41 -15.14
CA CYS A 137 -10.08 -7.14 -14.03
C CYS A 137 -9.15 -7.26 -12.80
N MET A 138 -7.84 -7.32 -13.01
CA MET A 138 -6.86 -7.34 -11.93
C MET A 138 -6.78 -6.00 -11.20
N GLN A 139 -6.83 -4.89 -11.91
CA GLN A 139 -6.80 -3.55 -11.32
C GLN A 139 -8.03 -3.25 -10.46
N ALA A 140 -9.22 -3.70 -10.87
CA ALA A 140 -10.45 -3.52 -10.11
C ALA A 140 -10.43 -4.34 -8.79
N ARG A 141 -9.98 -5.58 -8.83
CA ARG A 141 -9.83 -6.45 -7.65
C ARG A 141 -8.78 -5.94 -6.67
N TRP A 142 -7.76 -5.22 -7.18
CA TRP A 142 -6.73 -4.60 -6.38
C TRP A 142 -7.23 -3.38 -5.59
N GLN A 143 -8.05 -2.55 -6.21
CA GLN A 143 -8.62 -1.36 -5.56
C GLN A 143 -9.60 -1.72 -4.44
N GLU A 144 -10.28 -2.84 -4.56
CA GLU A 144 -11.24 -3.29 -3.55
C GLU A 144 -10.55 -3.90 -2.31
N ARG A 145 -9.46 -4.65 -2.49
CA ARG A 145 -8.63 -5.17 -1.39
C ARG A 145 -7.81 -4.09 -0.67
N ALA A 146 -7.41 -3.04 -1.36
CA ALA A 146 -6.72 -1.90 -0.76
C ALA A 146 -7.61 -1.11 0.22
N ARG A 147 -8.92 -1.34 0.22
CA ARG A 147 -9.91 -0.75 1.12
C ARG A 147 -10.26 -1.60 2.33
N ALA A 148 -9.85 -2.85 2.37
CA ALA A 148 -10.10 -3.74 3.49
C ALA A 148 -9.11 -3.46 4.64
N PRO A 149 -9.58 -3.27 5.88
CA PRO A 149 -8.69 -3.13 7.03
C PRO A 149 -7.90 -4.42 7.21
N ILE A 150 -6.57 -4.31 7.32
CA ILE A 150 -5.71 -5.45 7.64
C ILE A 150 -6.10 -5.95 9.03
N ARG A 151 -6.54 -7.20 9.09
CA ARG A 151 -6.61 -7.91 10.37
C ARG A 151 -5.19 -8.03 10.90
N VAL A 152 -4.84 -7.16 11.84
CA VAL A 152 -3.61 -7.30 12.63
C VAL A 152 -3.76 -8.59 13.43
N TYR A 153 -3.06 -9.63 13.00
CA TYR A 153 -2.93 -10.85 13.80
C TYR A 153 -2.14 -10.47 15.06
N GLY A 154 -2.83 -10.68 16.21
CA GLY A 154 -2.48 -10.24 17.53
C GLY A 154 -1.02 -10.36 17.91
N SER A 155 -0.53 -9.32 18.56
CA SER A 155 0.56 -9.41 19.51
C SER A 155 0.20 -10.43 20.61
N ARG A 156 0.79 -11.60 20.55
CA ARG A 156 0.94 -12.43 21.75
C ARG A 156 2.19 -11.93 22.47
N ARG A 157 2.00 -11.64 23.73
CA ARG A 157 2.99 -11.32 24.76
C ARG A 157 4.11 -12.36 24.78
#